data_a6d8850ebb9618effc0a46d722754aed
#
_entry.id   a6d8850ebb9618effc0a46d722754aed
#
_cell.length_a   1.000
_cell.length_b   1.000
_cell.length_c   1.000
_cell.angle_alpha   90.00
_cell.angle_beta   90.00
_cell.angle_gamma   90.00
#
_symmetry.space_group_name_H-M   'P 1'
#
loop_
_entity.id
_entity.type
_entity.pdbx_description
1 polymer ?
#
loop_
_entity_poly.entity_id
_entity_poly.type
_entity_poly.pdbx_seq_one_letter_code
_entity_poly.pdbx_strand_id
1 'polypeptide(L)'
;MQFFPAALQNLADQFARLPGIGGKTAQRLAFHVLQLPLEDAEEFAQAILDAKKEVHTCPECQNLTDRALCPICDDMMRDRGVICVVAEPRDVIAMERSREFRGVYHVLHGVISPLNHVTQDDIRIRELLIRVGRGEVREVIMATNPDTEGEATAMYISRLLRPMEVKVTRLAYGVPVGSQLEYADEVTLSRALEGRQEI
;
A
#
# COMPACT_ATOMS: atom_id res chain seq x y z
N MET A 1 -9.32 5.93 -41.08
CA MET A 1 -8.14 5.34 -41.74
C MET A 1 -7.21 4.80 -40.64
N GLN A 2 -6.97 3.51 -40.65
CA GLN A 2 -5.96 2.90 -39.75
C GLN A 2 -4.58 3.15 -40.36
N PHE A 3 -3.77 4.01 -39.74
CA PHE A 3 -2.42 4.37 -40.23
C PHE A 3 -1.35 3.37 -39.74
N PHE A 4 -1.66 2.50 -38.78
CA PHE A 4 -0.74 1.52 -38.21
C PHE A 4 -1.16 0.08 -38.55
N PRO A 5 -0.20 -0.83 -38.67
CA PRO A 5 -0.50 -2.27 -38.67
C PRO A 5 -1.32 -2.66 -37.44
N ALA A 6 -2.26 -3.60 -37.62
CA ALA A 6 -3.16 -3.98 -36.54
C ALA A 6 -2.45 -4.44 -35.26
N ALA A 7 -1.35 -5.18 -35.40
CA ALA A 7 -0.56 -5.62 -34.23
C ALA A 7 0.04 -4.44 -33.44
N LEU A 8 0.54 -3.42 -34.15
CA LEU A 8 1.12 -2.23 -33.51
C LEU A 8 0.00 -1.40 -32.81
N GLN A 9 -1.15 -1.27 -33.45
CA GLN A 9 -2.29 -0.59 -32.84
C GLN A 9 -2.75 -1.31 -31.56
N ASN A 10 -2.89 -2.64 -31.61
CA ASN A 10 -3.26 -3.43 -30.43
C ASN A 10 -2.28 -3.24 -29.26
N LEU A 11 -0.99 -3.22 -29.55
CA LEU A 11 0.04 -3.00 -28.53
C LEU A 11 -0.07 -1.58 -27.92
N ALA A 12 -0.26 -0.56 -28.76
CA ALA A 12 -0.47 0.81 -28.29
C ALA A 12 -1.74 0.93 -27.44
N ASP A 13 -2.83 0.25 -27.83
CA ASP A 13 -4.08 0.25 -27.08
C ASP A 13 -3.91 -0.42 -25.70
N GLN A 14 -3.12 -1.49 -25.59
CA GLN A 14 -2.80 -2.08 -24.27
C GLN A 14 -2.02 -1.10 -23.38
N PHE A 15 -1.03 -0.39 -23.91
CA PHE A 15 -0.32 0.62 -23.14
C PHE A 15 -1.23 1.79 -22.73
N ALA A 16 -2.17 2.20 -23.57
CA ALA A 16 -3.11 3.28 -23.28
C ALA A 16 -4.11 2.93 -22.15
N ARG A 17 -4.27 1.63 -21.81
CA ARG A 17 -5.09 1.17 -20.66
C ARG A 17 -4.40 1.35 -19.32
N LEU A 18 -3.09 1.60 -19.33
CA LEU A 18 -2.34 1.79 -18.08
C LEU A 18 -2.63 3.19 -17.50
N PRO A 19 -2.83 3.29 -16.17
CA PRO A 19 -3.08 4.58 -15.52
C PRO A 19 -1.96 5.59 -15.82
N GLY A 20 -2.32 6.81 -16.17
CA GLY A 20 -1.36 7.88 -16.48
C GLY A 20 -0.72 7.79 -17.88
N ILE A 21 -1.02 6.77 -18.67
CA ILE A 21 -0.50 6.63 -20.04
C ILE A 21 -1.53 7.16 -21.05
N GLY A 22 -1.26 8.35 -21.61
CA GLY A 22 -2.06 8.90 -22.70
C GLY A 22 -1.69 8.31 -24.07
N GLY A 23 -2.58 8.48 -25.06
CA GLY A 23 -2.43 7.88 -26.40
C GLY A 23 -1.08 8.15 -27.09
N LYS A 24 -0.52 9.37 -26.97
CA LYS A 24 0.80 9.69 -27.54
C LYS A 24 1.93 8.90 -26.87
N THR A 25 1.87 8.77 -25.57
CA THR A 25 2.87 7.99 -24.79
C THR A 25 2.73 6.50 -25.11
N ALA A 26 1.50 5.99 -25.18
CA ALA A 26 1.21 4.60 -25.54
C ALA A 26 1.79 4.24 -26.93
N GLN A 27 1.60 5.10 -27.92
CA GLN A 27 2.20 4.90 -29.24
C GLN A 27 3.72 4.89 -29.19
N ARG A 28 4.35 5.83 -28.47
CA ARG A 28 5.83 5.85 -28.31
C ARG A 28 6.34 4.58 -27.65
N LEU A 29 5.66 4.06 -26.64
CA LEU A 29 6.03 2.79 -26.00
C LEU A 29 5.89 1.62 -26.97
N ALA A 30 4.82 1.56 -27.77
CA ALA A 30 4.64 0.51 -28.76
C ALA A 30 5.73 0.53 -29.83
N PHE A 31 6.09 1.71 -30.33
CA PHE A 31 7.24 1.83 -31.26
C PHE A 31 8.58 1.46 -30.63
N HIS A 32 8.79 1.76 -29.36
CA HIS A 32 9.99 1.36 -28.65
C HIS A 32 10.10 -0.17 -28.57
N VAL A 33 9.02 -0.85 -28.19
CA VAL A 33 9.01 -2.33 -28.14
C VAL A 33 9.32 -2.95 -29.51
N LEU A 34 8.84 -2.36 -30.61
CA LEU A 34 9.17 -2.84 -31.95
C LEU A 34 10.66 -2.71 -32.31
N GLN A 35 11.39 -1.83 -31.64
CA GLN A 35 12.84 -1.64 -31.86
C GLN A 35 13.69 -2.55 -31.00
N LEU A 36 13.09 -3.21 -29.99
CA LEU A 36 13.81 -4.18 -29.17
C LEU A 36 14.12 -5.45 -29.98
N PRO A 37 15.21 -6.15 -29.66
CA PRO A 37 15.39 -7.53 -30.07
C PRO A 37 14.19 -8.39 -29.65
N LEU A 38 13.90 -9.42 -30.42
CA LEU A 38 12.76 -10.29 -30.10
C LEU A 38 12.88 -10.92 -28.71
N GLU A 39 14.08 -11.32 -28.31
CA GLU A 39 14.39 -11.90 -27.00
C GLU A 39 14.01 -10.94 -25.85
N ASP A 40 14.36 -9.65 -25.96
CA ASP A 40 14.02 -8.65 -24.94
C ASP A 40 12.51 -8.39 -24.86
N ALA A 41 11.82 -8.42 -26.00
CA ALA A 41 10.37 -8.29 -26.05
C ALA A 41 9.66 -9.50 -25.43
N GLU A 42 10.18 -10.72 -25.66
CA GLU A 42 9.70 -11.96 -25.03
C GLU A 42 9.93 -11.94 -23.53
N GLU A 43 11.13 -11.53 -23.06
CA GLU A 43 11.45 -11.38 -21.65
C GLU A 43 10.49 -10.39 -20.96
N PHE A 44 10.24 -9.23 -21.57
CA PHE A 44 9.29 -8.24 -21.07
C PHE A 44 7.86 -8.80 -20.94
N ALA A 45 7.40 -9.48 -21.99
CA ALA A 45 6.07 -10.11 -21.97
C ALA A 45 5.98 -11.19 -20.89
N GLN A 46 7.04 -12.02 -20.77
CA GLN A 46 7.10 -13.07 -19.76
C GLN A 46 7.11 -12.50 -18.34
N ALA A 47 7.85 -11.43 -18.07
CA ALA A 47 7.88 -10.77 -16.77
C ALA A 47 6.48 -10.29 -16.30
N ILE A 48 5.66 -9.78 -17.24
CA ILE A 48 4.27 -9.41 -16.95
C ILE A 48 3.44 -10.64 -16.56
N LEU A 49 3.60 -11.73 -17.29
CA LEU A 49 2.85 -12.97 -17.06
C LEU A 49 3.26 -13.60 -15.72
N ASP A 50 4.54 -13.65 -15.42
CA ASP A 50 5.07 -14.25 -14.19
C ASP A 50 4.65 -13.45 -12.97
N ALA A 51 4.79 -12.12 -13.02
CA ALA A 51 4.30 -11.25 -11.95
C ALA A 51 2.81 -11.48 -11.67
N LYS A 52 2.00 -11.65 -12.72
CA LYS A 52 0.55 -11.86 -12.56
C LYS A 52 0.19 -13.25 -12.04
N LYS A 53 0.99 -14.28 -12.33
CA LYS A 53 0.76 -15.66 -11.92
C LYS A 53 1.31 -15.97 -10.53
N GLU A 54 2.49 -15.45 -10.21
CA GLU A 54 3.25 -15.85 -9.03
C GLU A 54 2.96 -14.96 -7.83
N VAL A 55 2.73 -13.65 -8.08
CA VAL A 55 2.49 -12.72 -6.98
C VAL A 55 1.05 -12.86 -6.45
N HIS A 56 0.96 -13.15 -5.17
CA HIS A 56 -0.31 -13.29 -4.43
C HIS A 56 -0.22 -12.59 -3.07
N THR A 57 -1.31 -12.57 -2.32
CA THR A 57 -1.34 -11.99 -0.97
C THR A 57 -0.80 -12.99 0.05
N CYS A 58 0.08 -12.51 0.93
CA CYS A 58 0.54 -13.28 2.10
C CYS A 58 -0.68 -13.62 2.99
N PRO A 59 -0.91 -14.89 3.34
CA PRO A 59 -2.08 -15.30 4.11
C PRO A 59 -2.10 -14.71 5.54
N GLU A 60 -0.95 -14.28 6.05
CA GLU A 60 -0.84 -13.73 7.40
C GLU A 60 -1.08 -12.21 7.44
N CYS A 61 -0.41 -11.45 6.57
CA CYS A 61 -0.41 -9.99 6.65
C CYS A 61 -1.07 -9.29 5.47
N GLN A 62 -1.54 -10.04 4.48
CA GLN A 62 -2.15 -9.53 3.23
C GLN A 62 -1.20 -8.68 2.37
N ASN A 63 0.11 -8.62 2.65
CA ASN A 63 1.08 -8.01 1.75
C ASN A 63 1.32 -8.90 0.52
N LEU A 64 1.91 -8.34 -0.54
CA LEU A 64 2.25 -9.10 -1.74
C LEU A 64 3.47 -10.01 -1.49
N THR A 65 3.43 -11.21 -2.05
CA THR A 65 4.53 -12.19 -1.97
C THR A 65 4.44 -13.18 -3.14
N ASP A 66 5.56 -13.78 -3.48
CA ASP A 66 5.72 -14.93 -4.38
C ASP A 66 6.02 -16.24 -3.62
N ARG A 67 5.94 -16.20 -2.26
CA ARG A 67 6.26 -17.31 -1.35
C ARG A 67 5.08 -17.61 -0.45
N ALA A 68 5.14 -18.75 0.26
CA ALA A 68 4.09 -19.13 1.23
C ALA A 68 3.82 -18.05 2.27
N LEU A 69 4.87 -17.38 2.77
CA LEU A 69 4.81 -16.19 3.61
C LEU A 69 5.71 -15.10 3.01
N CYS A 70 5.33 -13.83 3.20
CA CYS A 70 6.20 -12.74 2.80
C CYS A 70 7.46 -12.69 3.69
N PRO A 71 8.56 -12.08 3.21
CA PRO A 71 9.82 -12.03 3.96
C PRO A 71 9.70 -11.46 5.38
N ILE A 72 8.74 -10.55 5.60
CA ILE A 72 8.51 -9.95 6.92
C ILE A 72 7.81 -10.92 7.87
N CYS A 73 6.81 -11.67 7.38
CA CYS A 73 6.11 -12.66 8.19
C CYS A 73 6.94 -13.93 8.45
N ASP A 74 7.87 -14.24 7.56
CA ASP A 74 8.81 -15.38 7.69
C ASP A 74 9.98 -15.07 8.63
N ASP A 75 10.29 -13.79 8.84
CA ASP A 75 11.39 -13.36 9.73
C ASP A 75 11.02 -13.59 11.21
N MET A 76 11.72 -14.53 11.85
CA MET A 76 11.57 -14.88 13.27
C MET A 76 12.06 -13.79 14.23
N MET A 77 12.82 -12.82 13.76
CA MET A 77 13.33 -11.71 14.57
C MET A 77 12.34 -10.56 14.70
N ARG A 78 11.22 -10.62 13.99
CA ARG A 78 10.17 -9.61 14.06
C ARG A 78 9.28 -9.77 15.28
N ASP A 79 8.92 -8.66 15.89
CA ASP A 79 8.00 -8.61 17.02
C ASP A 79 6.55 -8.77 16.55
N ARG A 80 6.02 -9.97 16.68
CA ARG A 80 4.66 -10.31 16.25
C ARG A 80 3.57 -9.70 17.14
N GLY A 81 3.95 -9.20 18.32
CA GLY A 81 3.04 -8.51 19.24
C GLY A 81 2.69 -7.08 18.80
N VAL A 82 3.37 -6.52 17.78
CA VAL A 82 3.12 -5.16 17.26
C VAL A 82 2.79 -5.23 15.77
N ILE A 83 1.58 -4.84 15.41
CA ILE A 83 1.11 -4.80 14.01
C ILE A 83 1.00 -3.34 13.54
N CYS A 84 1.68 -3.00 12.45
CA CYS A 84 1.47 -1.74 11.74
C CYS A 84 0.48 -1.95 10.59
N VAL A 85 -0.67 -1.31 10.65
CA VAL A 85 -1.75 -1.41 9.66
C VAL A 85 -1.60 -0.30 8.64
N VAL A 86 -1.43 -0.68 7.39
CA VAL A 86 -1.26 0.24 6.25
C VAL A 86 -2.36 0.02 5.20
N ALA A 87 -2.62 1.02 4.36
CA ALA A 87 -3.63 0.92 3.32
C ALA A 87 -3.16 0.06 2.14
N GLU A 88 -1.92 0.23 1.70
CA GLU A 88 -1.43 -0.34 0.44
C GLU A 88 -0.10 -1.10 0.65
N PRO A 89 0.21 -2.11 -0.21
CA PRO A 89 1.51 -2.80 -0.15
C PRO A 89 2.73 -1.88 -0.30
N ARG A 90 2.60 -0.78 -1.07
CA ARG A 90 3.67 0.22 -1.24
C ARG A 90 4.01 0.96 0.05
N ASP A 91 3.06 1.07 0.97
CA ASP A 91 3.27 1.73 2.27
C ASP A 91 4.20 0.89 3.15
N VAL A 92 4.12 -0.44 3.06
CA VAL A 92 5.07 -1.35 3.72
C VAL A 92 6.49 -1.06 3.23
N ILE A 93 6.68 -0.88 1.92
CA ILE A 93 8.00 -0.57 1.34
C ILE A 93 8.52 0.77 1.89
N ALA A 94 7.64 1.78 2.01
CA ALA A 94 8.01 3.08 2.54
C ALA A 94 8.43 2.99 4.02
N MET A 95 7.69 2.24 4.84
CA MET A 95 8.02 2.01 6.25
C MET A 95 9.32 1.24 6.44
N GLU A 96 9.55 0.18 5.67
CA GLU A 96 10.75 -0.65 5.75
C GLU A 96 12.04 0.11 5.34
N ARG A 97 11.94 1.16 4.52
CA ARG A 97 13.08 2.02 4.19
C ARG A 97 13.68 2.72 5.41
N SER A 98 12.89 2.98 6.45
CA SER A 98 13.39 3.58 7.69
C SER A 98 14.30 2.63 8.47
N ARG A 99 14.10 1.31 8.34
CA ARG A 99 14.78 0.23 9.08
C ARG A 99 14.59 0.29 10.60
N GLU A 100 13.70 1.14 11.09
CA GLU A 100 13.45 1.35 12.53
C GLU A 100 12.33 0.45 13.07
N PHE A 101 11.35 0.11 12.23
CA PHE A 101 10.21 -0.69 12.65
C PHE A 101 10.58 -2.18 12.72
N ARG A 102 10.38 -2.79 13.89
CA ARG A 102 10.69 -4.20 14.16
C ARG A 102 9.46 -5.09 14.30
N GLY A 103 8.28 -4.51 14.23
CA GLY A 103 7.02 -5.25 14.23
C GLY A 103 6.70 -5.88 12.88
N VAL A 104 5.47 -6.33 12.74
CA VAL A 104 4.91 -6.90 11.52
C VAL A 104 3.84 -5.98 10.94
N TYR A 105 3.44 -6.21 9.69
CA TYR A 105 2.44 -5.37 9.01
C TYR A 105 1.12 -6.10 8.82
N HIS A 106 0.09 -5.32 8.54
CA HIS A 106 -1.15 -5.78 7.94
C HIS A 106 -1.60 -4.80 6.87
N VAL A 107 -1.83 -5.30 5.65
CA VAL A 107 -2.21 -4.49 4.49
C VAL A 107 -3.72 -4.60 4.27
N LEU A 108 -4.41 -3.47 4.26
CA LEU A 108 -5.86 -3.42 4.10
C LEU A 108 -6.30 -3.55 2.64
N HIS A 109 -5.45 -3.24 1.68
CA HIS A 109 -5.76 -3.09 0.24
C HIS A 109 -6.81 -2.02 -0.05
N GLY A 110 -6.76 -0.92 0.68
CA GLY A 110 -7.62 0.25 0.53
C GLY A 110 -8.01 0.89 1.85
N VAL A 111 -8.92 1.83 1.75
CA VAL A 111 -9.56 2.53 2.87
C VAL A 111 -11.08 2.55 2.64
N ILE A 112 -11.86 2.72 3.70
CA ILE A 112 -13.31 2.91 3.59
C ILE A 112 -13.55 4.24 2.86
N SER A 113 -14.17 4.18 1.69
CA SER A 113 -14.42 5.32 0.81
C SER A 113 -15.84 5.27 0.25
N PRO A 114 -16.81 5.93 0.89
CA PRO A 114 -18.18 5.98 0.40
C PRO A 114 -18.29 6.59 -1.01
N LEU A 115 -17.42 7.55 -1.34
CA LEU A 115 -17.39 8.20 -2.64
C LEU A 115 -16.97 7.23 -3.76
N ASN A 116 -16.10 6.29 -3.44
CA ASN A 116 -15.61 5.27 -4.37
C ASN A 116 -16.33 3.92 -4.20
N HIS A 117 -17.43 3.89 -3.43
CA HIS A 117 -18.21 2.68 -3.12
C HIS A 117 -17.38 1.55 -2.46
N VAL A 118 -16.31 1.91 -1.73
CA VAL A 118 -15.48 0.96 -0.98
C VAL A 118 -16.02 0.89 0.46
N THR A 119 -16.48 -0.29 0.84
CA THR A 119 -17.01 -0.60 2.17
C THR A 119 -15.96 -1.31 3.04
N GLN A 120 -16.27 -1.53 4.30
CA GLN A 120 -15.43 -2.32 5.21
C GLN A 120 -15.25 -3.79 4.77
N ASP A 121 -16.16 -4.31 3.95
CA ASP A 121 -16.12 -5.70 3.47
C ASP A 121 -15.24 -5.87 2.22
N ASP A 122 -14.90 -4.77 1.56
CA ASP A 122 -14.06 -4.76 0.36
C ASP A 122 -12.55 -4.72 0.71
N ILE A 123 -12.22 -4.39 1.97
CA ILE A 123 -10.84 -4.29 2.45
C ILE A 123 -10.55 -5.32 3.56
N ARG A 124 -9.29 -5.57 3.86
CA ARG A 124 -8.83 -6.70 4.70
C ARG A 124 -8.93 -6.44 6.22
N ILE A 125 -10.04 -5.86 6.68
CA ILE A 125 -10.31 -5.63 8.12
C ILE A 125 -10.62 -6.95 8.83
N ARG A 126 -11.40 -7.84 8.20
CA ARG A 126 -11.78 -9.14 8.78
C ARG A 126 -10.54 -9.97 9.12
N GLU A 127 -9.59 -10.03 8.22
CA GLU A 127 -8.34 -10.77 8.39
C GLU A 127 -7.49 -10.18 9.53
N LEU A 128 -7.48 -8.85 9.68
CA LEU A 128 -6.85 -8.18 10.83
C LEU A 128 -7.48 -8.62 12.15
N LEU A 129 -8.81 -8.59 12.24
CA LEU A 129 -9.54 -8.98 13.47
C LEU A 129 -9.29 -10.44 13.84
N ILE A 130 -9.28 -11.35 12.86
CA ILE A 130 -8.96 -12.77 13.07
C ILE A 130 -7.54 -12.91 13.63
N ARG A 131 -6.58 -12.17 13.06
CA ARG A 131 -5.18 -12.20 13.48
C ARG A 131 -5.00 -11.68 14.90
N VAL A 132 -5.59 -10.55 15.24
CA VAL A 132 -5.57 -9.98 16.59
C VAL A 132 -6.26 -10.92 17.60
N GLY A 133 -7.36 -11.57 17.21
CA GLY A 133 -8.10 -12.52 18.04
C GLY A 133 -7.33 -13.77 18.46
N ARG A 134 -6.15 -14.04 17.88
CA ARG A 134 -5.25 -15.13 18.34
C ARG A 134 -4.59 -14.83 19.70
N GLY A 135 -4.66 -13.58 20.19
CA GLY A 135 -4.22 -13.20 21.53
C GLY A 135 -2.74 -12.89 21.70
N GLU A 136 -1.98 -12.86 20.60
CA GLU A 136 -0.53 -12.56 20.63
C GLU A 136 -0.20 -11.07 20.48
N VAL A 137 -1.20 -10.29 19.97
CA VAL A 137 -1.02 -8.89 19.61
C VAL A 137 -1.31 -8.00 20.80
N ARG A 138 -0.35 -7.16 21.17
CA ARG A 138 -0.47 -6.17 22.25
C ARG A 138 -0.68 -4.74 21.76
N GLU A 139 -0.25 -4.43 20.51
CA GLU A 139 -0.40 -3.11 19.93
C GLU A 139 -0.70 -3.18 18.43
N VAL A 140 -1.65 -2.36 17.99
CA VAL A 140 -1.96 -2.10 16.59
C VAL A 140 -1.72 -0.63 16.31
N ILE A 141 -0.75 -0.34 15.42
CA ILE A 141 -0.41 1.01 14.97
C ILE A 141 -1.17 1.28 13.67
N MET A 142 -2.06 2.26 13.70
CA MET A 142 -2.75 2.70 12.48
C MET A 142 -1.85 3.63 11.67
N ALA A 143 -1.49 3.20 10.46
CA ALA A 143 -0.62 3.91 9.53
C ALA A 143 -1.28 4.14 8.15
N THR A 144 -2.61 4.28 8.13
CA THR A 144 -3.34 4.76 6.96
C THR A 144 -3.00 6.22 6.70
N ASN A 145 -3.21 6.72 5.47
CA ASN A 145 -2.93 8.12 5.14
C ASN A 145 -3.67 9.10 6.07
N PRO A 146 -3.10 10.28 6.34
CA PRO A 146 -3.70 11.32 7.18
C PRO A 146 -4.75 12.16 6.43
N ASP A 147 -5.58 11.50 5.61
CA ASP A 147 -6.71 12.09 4.92
C ASP A 147 -8.03 11.66 5.57
N THR A 148 -9.15 12.20 5.11
CA THR A 148 -10.47 11.94 5.68
C THR A 148 -10.85 10.46 5.67
N GLU A 149 -10.54 9.74 4.59
CA GLU A 149 -10.89 8.32 4.42
C GLU A 149 -9.99 7.43 5.27
N GLY A 150 -8.69 7.73 5.31
CA GLY A 150 -7.73 7.01 6.15
C GLY A 150 -8.00 7.20 7.64
N GLU A 151 -8.39 8.40 8.08
CA GLU A 151 -8.79 8.68 9.46
C GLU A 151 -10.09 7.95 9.83
N ALA A 152 -11.10 8.02 8.97
CA ALA A 152 -12.36 7.31 9.19
C ALA A 152 -12.14 5.79 9.31
N THR A 153 -11.27 5.24 8.45
CA THR A 153 -10.89 3.82 8.48
C THR A 153 -10.16 3.47 9.77
N ALA A 154 -9.18 4.30 10.20
CA ALA A 154 -8.47 4.10 11.46
C ALA A 154 -9.41 4.12 12.66
N MET A 155 -10.33 5.09 12.72
CA MET A 155 -11.34 5.18 13.79
C MET A 155 -12.28 3.98 13.78
N TYR A 156 -12.72 3.51 12.63
CA TYR A 156 -13.57 2.34 12.48
C TYR A 156 -12.87 1.10 13.03
N ILE A 157 -11.65 0.82 12.62
CA ILE A 157 -10.84 -0.32 13.07
C ILE A 157 -10.58 -0.22 14.59
N SER A 158 -10.24 0.96 15.09
CA SER A 158 -10.02 1.19 16.53
C SER A 158 -11.26 0.81 17.37
N ARG A 159 -12.46 1.13 16.90
CA ARG A 159 -13.71 0.73 17.58
C ARG A 159 -13.92 -0.78 17.60
N LEU A 160 -13.56 -1.47 16.51
CA LEU A 160 -13.67 -2.93 16.43
C LEU A 160 -12.65 -3.64 17.32
N LEU A 161 -11.44 -3.07 17.47
CA LEU A 161 -10.38 -3.63 18.31
C LEU A 161 -10.56 -3.35 19.81
N ARG A 162 -11.33 -2.32 20.18
CA ARG A 162 -11.55 -1.92 21.57
C ARG A 162 -12.01 -3.05 22.50
N PRO A 163 -12.96 -3.93 22.11
CA PRO A 163 -13.38 -5.06 22.94
C PRO A 163 -12.32 -6.15 23.12
N MET A 164 -11.26 -6.13 22.31
CA MET A 164 -10.17 -7.12 22.33
C MET A 164 -9.02 -6.69 23.26
N GLU A 165 -9.17 -5.55 23.96
CA GLU A 165 -8.20 -5.00 24.92
C GLU A 165 -6.78 -4.80 24.35
N VAL A 166 -6.67 -4.62 23.03
CA VAL A 166 -5.42 -4.33 22.33
C VAL A 166 -5.20 -2.82 22.27
N LYS A 167 -3.98 -2.38 22.57
CA LYS A 167 -3.61 -0.98 22.46
C LYS A 167 -3.64 -0.57 20.98
N VAL A 168 -4.42 0.47 20.65
CA VAL A 168 -4.47 1.04 19.30
C VAL A 168 -3.82 2.42 19.33
N THR A 169 -2.80 2.60 18.50
CA THR A 169 -2.06 3.87 18.35
C THR A 169 -2.16 4.37 16.92
N ARG A 170 -1.76 5.61 16.70
CA ARG A 170 -1.71 6.26 15.38
C ARG A 170 -0.31 6.80 15.16
N LEU A 171 0.16 6.79 13.91
CA LEU A 171 1.40 7.51 13.58
C LEU A 171 1.24 8.99 13.95
N ALA A 172 2.28 9.56 14.54
CA ALA A 172 2.29 10.96 14.91
C ALA A 172 2.20 11.86 13.68
N TYR A 173 1.49 12.95 13.81
CA TYR A 173 1.47 14.05 12.85
C TYR A 173 2.48 15.10 13.24
N GLY A 174 3.15 15.70 12.27
CA GLY A 174 4.11 16.75 12.57
C GLY A 174 4.67 17.41 11.33
N VAL A 175 5.43 18.48 11.57
CA VAL A 175 6.18 19.16 10.52
C VAL A 175 7.30 18.23 10.05
N PRO A 176 7.47 18.00 8.74
CA PRO A 176 8.53 17.14 8.22
C PRO A 176 9.92 17.63 8.63
N VAL A 177 10.80 16.70 9.02
CA VAL A 177 12.18 17.01 9.39
C VAL A 177 12.90 17.69 8.22
N GLY A 178 13.54 18.83 8.49
CA GLY A 178 14.25 19.62 7.49
C GLY A 178 13.38 20.62 6.72
N SER A 179 12.06 20.66 6.94
CA SER A 179 11.20 21.71 6.40
C SER A 179 11.20 22.96 7.29
N GLN A 180 10.93 24.12 6.71
CA GLN A 180 10.75 25.37 7.45
C GLN A 180 9.28 25.53 7.82
N LEU A 181 8.99 26.05 9.02
CA LEU A 181 7.62 26.22 9.54
C LEU A 181 6.74 27.09 8.63
N GLU A 182 7.32 28.07 7.94
CA GLU A 182 6.60 28.97 7.04
C GLU A 182 5.97 28.28 5.82
N TYR A 183 6.44 27.07 5.46
CA TYR A 183 5.89 26.28 4.35
C TYR A 183 4.88 25.23 4.80
N ALA A 184 4.68 25.06 6.11
CA ALA A 184 3.69 24.12 6.62
C ALA A 184 2.29 24.74 6.54
N ASP A 185 1.32 23.96 6.06
CA ASP A 185 -0.08 24.39 6.05
C ASP A 185 -0.68 24.45 7.46
N GLU A 186 -1.79 25.15 7.60
CA GLU A 186 -2.47 25.38 8.88
C GLU A 186 -2.90 24.06 9.57
N VAL A 187 -3.31 23.06 8.79
CA VAL A 187 -3.76 21.77 9.33
C VAL A 187 -2.58 21.00 9.90
N THR A 188 -1.46 20.97 9.17
CA THR A 188 -0.20 20.35 9.62
C THR A 188 0.29 21.00 10.90
N LEU A 189 0.29 22.33 10.99
CA LEU A 189 0.71 23.07 12.20
C LEU A 189 -0.23 22.80 13.38
N SER A 190 -1.54 22.78 13.17
CA SER A 190 -2.52 22.46 14.20
C SER A 190 -2.29 21.04 14.76
N ARG A 191 -2.12 20.05 13.89
CA ARG A 191 -1.85 18.67 14.30
C ARG A 191 -0.51 18.51 15.03
N ALA A 192 0.53 19.25 14.59
CA ALA A 192 1.83 19.24 15.25
C ALA A 192 1.73 19.85 16.67
N LEU A 193 0.95 20.91 16.86
CA LEU A 193 0.69 21.52 18.17
C LEU A 193 -0.11 20.59 19.09
N GLU A 194 -1.12 19.90 18.56
CA GLU A 194 -1.89 18.91 19.32
C GLU A 194 -1.00 17.75 19.79
N GLY A 195 -0.12 17.27 18.90
CA GLY A 195 0.79 16.13 19.15
C GLY A 195 2.13 16.51 19.79
N ARG A 196 2.31 17.75 20.27
CA ARG A 196 3.56 18.21 20.88
C ARG A 196 3.97 17.37 22.08
N GLN A 197 5.26 17.11 22.21
CA GLN A 197 5.84 16.33 23.31
C GLN A 197 6.66 17.23 24.22
N GLU A 198 6.76 16.84 25.48
CA GLU A 198 7.67 17.44 26.45
C GLU A 198 9.12 17.01 26.14
N ILE A 199 10.07 17.93 26.27
CA ILE A 199 11.50 17.72 25.99
C ILE A 199 12.33 17.77 27.27
#